data_a33639e2f4ba13d11834dc7ad5403413
#
_entry.id   a33639e2f4ba13d11834dc7ad5403413
#
_cell.length_a   1.000
_cell.length_b   1.000
_cell.length_c   1.000
_cell.angle_alpha   90.00
_cell.angle_beta   90.00
_cell.angle_gamma   90.00
#
_symmetry.space_group_name_H-M   'P 1'
#
loop_
_entity.id
_entity.type
_entity.pdbx_description
1 polymer ?
#
loop_
_entity_poly.entity_id
_entity_poly.type
_entity_poly.pdbx_seq_one_letter_code
_entity_poly.pdbx_strand_id
1 'polypeptide(L)'
;CRFCEDKIKFAKDWLHENIPSADFENPKTIVDRICRYKLDDIENPDIPYIQLKSRWSDKVGVYDELEKIGLEEIQLPCEWREYRKTFNEEILNTLDKRPKEWHYIIKCNHGSGWNMPYTPGFSSHKQITDNMNRWLNTNYAYISGLEMQYKWIKPGYVVQPVYVQQPLDWSFWCENGEIEGIGLTRKSGKNYEQYIAFVDREGNKNKWFIGADPDRDNLNAKQKEILNRMIPYVEKLVKPFKFVRCDMYCMNDKIYFGELTFAPCSGVLELTYNK
;
A
#
# COMPACT_ATOMS: atom_id res chain seq x y z
N CYS A 1 -22.89 13.45 -17.54
CA CYS A 1 -23.79 12.35 -17.09
C CYS A 1 -24.04 12.51 -15.59
N ARG A 2 -25.32 12.61 -15.16
CA ARG A 2 -25.70 12.80 -13.73
C ARG A 2 -24.98 11.82 -12.79
N PHE A 3 -24.82 10.57 -13.20
CA PHE A 3 -24.07 9.55 -12.44
C PHE A 3 -22.56 9.86 -12.29
N CYS A 4 -21.95 10.57 -13.24
CA CYS A 4 -20.55 11.02 -13.12
C CYS A 4 -20.45 12.25 -12.21
N GLU A 5 -21.39 13.18 -12.33
CA GLU A 5 -21.48 14.37 -11.47
C GLU A 5 -21.74 13.97 -10.01
N ASP A 6 -22.60 12.98 -9.78
CA ASP A 6 -22.88 12.43 -8.46
C ASP A 6 -21.63 11.79 -7.83
N LYS A 7 -20.76 11.13 -8.62
CA LYS A 7 -19.50 10.55 -8.13
C LYS A 7 -18.47 11.60 -7.76
N ILE A 8 -18.33 12.65 -8.57
CA ILE A 8 -17.43 13.77 -8.31
C ILE A 8 -17.85 14.46 -7.02
N LYS A 9 -19.15 14.78 -6.92
CA LYS A 9 -19.71 15.37 -5.70
C LYS A 9 -19.46 14.47 -4.48
N PHE A 10 -19.75 13.19 -4.57
CA PHE A 10 -19.51 12.23 -3.49
C PHE A 10 -18.04 12.22 -3.06
N ALA A 11 -17.10 12.20 -4.01
CA ALA A 11 -15.67 12.19 -3.69
C ALA A 11 -15.22 13.49 -3.01
N LYS A 12 -15.70 14.66 -3.48
CA LYS A 12 -15.42 15.97 -2.86
C LYS A 12 -16.01 16.08 -1.46
N ASP A 13 -17.26 15.71 -1.30
CA ASP A 13 -17.95 15.72 0.00
C ASP A 13 -17.21 14.80 0.99
N TRP A 14 -16.84 13.61 0.56
CA TRP A 14 -16.09 12.65 1.39
C TRP A 14 -14.73 13.20 1.81
N LEU A 15 -13.98 13.86 0.92
CA LEU A 15 -12.70 14.49 1.25
C LEU A 15 -12.89 15.64 2.23
N HIS A 16 -13.86 16.51 2.02
CA HIS A 16 -14.15 17.64 2.94
C HIS A 16 -14.58 17.15 4.34
N GLU A 17 -15.34 16.07 4.43
CA GLU A 17 -15.75 15.49 5.70
C GLU A 17 -14.59 14.85 6.46
N ASN A 18 -13.68 14.16 5.76
CA ASN A 18 -12.61 13.38 6.38
C ASN A 18 -11.29 14.16 6.52
N ILE A 19 -11.05 15.17 5.71
CA ILE A 19 -9.86 16.04 5.78
C ILE A 19 -10.23 17.50 5.47
N PRO A 20 -10.96 18.19 6.35
CA PRO A 20 -11.44 19.56 6.11
C PRO A 20 -10.33 20.59 5.92
N SER A 21 -9.09 20.28 6.33
CA SER A 21 -7.91 21.14 6.17
C SER A 21 -7.28 21.07 4.77
N ALA A 22 -7.65 20.09 3.92
CA ALA A 22 -7.05 19.94 2.60
C ALA A 22 -7.64 20.92 1.59
N ASP A 23 -6.77 21.70 0.94
CA ASP A 23 -7.12 22.59 -0.17
C ASP A 23 -6.76 21.93 -1.51
N PHE A 24 -7.59 20.98 -1.95
CA PHE A 24 -7.38 20.25 -3.20
C PHE A 24 -7.75 21.05 -4.46
N GLU A 25 -8.38 22.21 -4.32
CA GLU A 25 -8.63 23.14 -5.43
C GLU A 25 -7.38 24.01 -5.71
N ASN A 26 -6.59 24.36 -4.66
CA ASN A 26 -5.33 25.10 -4.76
C ASN A 26 -4.22 24.38 -3.96
N PRO A 27 -3.78 23.21 -4.40
CA PRO A 27 -2.94 22.33 -3.60
C PRO A 27 -1.54 22.92 -3.32
N LYS A 28 -1.19 23.03 -2.03
CA LYS A 28 0.11 23.55 -1.54
C LYS A 28 0.93 22.47 -0.83
N THR A 29 0.26 21.62 -0.06
CA THR A 29 0.89 20.53 0.67
C THR A 29 0.87 19.23 -0.14
N ILE A 30 1.67 18.24 0.27
CA ILE A 30 1.63 16.91 -0.34
C ILE A 30 0.25 16.26 -0.15
N VAL A 31 -0.41 16.51 0.98
CA VAL A 31 -1.75 15.99 1.29
C VAL A 31 -2.78 16.57 0.32
N ASP A 32 -2.75 17.88 0.08
CA ASP A 32 -3.62 18.53 -0.90
C ASP A 32 -3.45 17.94 -2.28
N ARG A 33 -2.18 17.68 -2.69
CA ARG A 33 -1.88 17.10 -3.99
C ARG A 33 -2.34 15.66 -4.11
N ILE A 34 -2.21 14.85 -3.04
CA ILE A 34 -2.77 13.48 -3.03
C ILE A 34 -4.28 13.51 -3.24
N CYS A 35 -4.99 14.37 -2.52
CA CYS A 35 -6.42 14.57 -2.69
C CYS A 35 -6.76 15.02 -4.13
N ARG A 36 -5.97 15.96 -4.69
CA ARG A 36 -6.15 16.42 -6.08
C ARG A 36 -5.95 15.29 -7.09
N TYR A 37 -4.86 14.52 -6.99
CA TYR A 37 -4.61 13.38 -7.89
C TYR A 37 -5.70 12.31 -7.83
N LYS A 38 -6.27 12.09 -6.63
CA LYS A 38 -7.42 11.19 -6.47
C LYS A 38 -8.66 11.72 -7.18
N LEU A 39 -8.95 13.03 -7.08
CA LEU A 39 -10.07 13.65 -7.78
C LEU A 39 -9.86 13.68 -9.30
N ASP A 40 -8.64 13.89 -9.78
CA ASP A 40 -8.31 13.89 -11.21
C ASP A 40 -8.67 12.55 -11.88
N ASP A 41 -8.48 11.43 -11.18
CA ASP A 41 -8.88 10.10 -11.67
C ASP A 41 -10.40 9.97 -11.90
N ILE A 42 -11.20 10.86 -11.33
CA ILE A 42 -12.66 10.87 -11.42
C ILE A 42 -13.16 11.98 -12.34
N GLU A 43 -12.62 13.19 -12.21
CA GLU A 43 -13.03 14.38 -12.96
C GLU A 43 -12.52 14.35 -14.40
N ASN A 44 -11.24 14.01 -14.58
CA ASN A 44 -10.53 14.01 -15.86
C ASN A 44 -9.74 12.71 -16.05
N PRO A 45 -10.41 11.55 -16.17
CA PRO A 45 -9.76 10.25 -16.10
C PRO A 45 -8.82 10.01 -17.29
N ASP A 46 -7.52 9.96 -17.01
CA ASP A 46 -6.53 9.37 -17.90
C ASP A 46 -6.57 7.85 -17.77
N ILE A 47 -7.36 7.20 -18.60
CA ILE A 47 -7.61 5.74 -18.50
C ILE A 47 -6.30 4.93 -18.61
N PRO A 48 -5.38 5.17 -19.56
CA PRO A 48 -4.09 4.49 -19.60
C PRO A 48 -3.29 4.63 -18.31
N TYR A 49 -3.26 5.83 -17.72
CA TYR A 49 -2.54 6.08 -16.47
C TYR A 49 -3.19 5.40 -15.27
N ILE A 50 -4.53 5.41 -15.18
CA ILE A 50 -5.25 4.69 -14.11
C ILE A 50 -5.04 3.17 -14.26
N GLN A 51 -5.04 2.63 -15.48
CA GLN A 51 -4.73 1.22 -15.73
C GLN A 51 -3.28 0.87 -15.38
N LEU A 52 -2.32 1.79 -15.59
CA LEU A 52 -0.95 1.63 -15.11
C LEU A 52 -0.94 1.50 -13.58
N LYS A 53 -1.61 2.42 -12.86
CA LYS A 53 -1.78 2.33 -11.40
C LYS A 53 -2.44 1.01 -10.97
N SER A 54 -3.47 0.55 -11.71
CA SER A 54 -4.16 -0.71 -11.44
C SER A 54 -3.22 -1.92 -11.48
N ARG A 55 -2.34 -2.02 -12.51
CA ARG A 55 -1.38 -3.12 -12.60
C ARG A 55 -0.44 -3.18 -11.40
N TRP A 56 0.01 -2.02 -10.91
CA TRP A 56 0.93 -1.94 -9.78
C TRP A 56 0.24 -2.05 -8.41
N SER A 57 -1.09 -1.80 -8.33
CA SER A 57 -1.90 -2.05 -7.13
C SER A 57 -2.37 -3.50 -7.00
N ASP A 58 -2.30 -4.28 -8.08
CA ASP A 58 -2.75 -5.67 -8.13
C ASP A 58 -1.74 -6.61 -7.46
N LYS A 59 -2.07 -7.10 -6.27
CA LYS A 59 -1.18 -7.98 -5.49
C LYS A 59 -0.89 -9.34 -6.15
N VAL A 60 -1.70 -9.76 -7.13
CA VAL A 60 -1.44 -10.95 -7.96
C VAL A 60 -0.53 -10.59 -9.14
N GLY A 61 -0.87 -9.53 -9.86
CA GLY A 61 -0.19 -9.13 -11.09
C GLY A 61 1.14 -8.43 -10.88
N VAL A 62 1.37 -7.82 -9.72
CA VAL A 62 2.58 -7.05 -9.44
C VAL A 62 3.88 -7.86 -9.54
N TYR A 63 3.83 -9.15 -9.32
CA TYR A 63 4.97 -10.06 -9.53
C TYR A 63 5.44 -10.04 -10.98
N ASP A 64 4.48 -10.10 -11.92
CA ASP A 64 4.80 -10.06 -13.35
C ASP A 64 5.28 -8.67 -13.79
N GLU A 65 4.77 -7.58 -13.16
CA GLU A 65 5.26 -6.22 -13.43
C GLU A 65 6.71 -6.04 -12.92
N LEU A 66 7.07 -6.59 -11.76
CA LEU A 66 8.44 -6.58 -11.25
C LEU A 66 9.39 -7.35 -12.17
N GLU A 67 9.00 -8.53 -12.66
CA GLU A 67 9.79 -9.33 -13.61
C GLU A 67 10.03 -8.57 -14.92
N LYS A 68 9.00 -7.90 -15.47
CA LYS A 68 9.11 -7.11 -16.72
C LYS A 68 10.15 -6.00 -16.64
N ILE A 69 10.39 -5.46 -15.45
CA ILE A 69 11.39 -4.41 -15.27
C ILE A 69 12.70 -4.94 -14.64
N GLY A 70 12.87 -6.28 -14.55
CA GLY A 70 14.08 -6.91 -14.00
C GLY A 70 14.28 -6.59 -12.52
N LEU A 71 13.24 -6.75 -11.70
CA LEU A 71 13.24 -6.57 -10.25
C LEU A 71 12.63 -7.80 -9.53
N GLU A 72 12.72 -8.97 -10.13
CA GLU A 72 12.21 -10.22 -9.53
C GLU A 72 12.89 -10.56 -8.21
N GLU A 73 14.12 -10.12 -8.00
CA GLU A 73 14.90 -10.39 -6.79
C GLU A 73 14.33 -9.74 -5.52
N ILE A 74 13.51 -8.67 -5.67
CA ILE A 74 12.85 -8.01 -4.54
C ILE A 74 11.40 -8.48 -4.30
N GLN A 75 10.93 -9.48 -5.03
CA GLN A 75 9.60 -10.04 -4.81
C GLN A 75 9.47 -10.64 -3.41
N LEU A 76 8.34 -10.36 -2.74
CA LEU A 76 7.99 -11.07 -1.51
C LEU A 76 7.72 -12.54 -1.80
N PRO A 77 8.15 -13.47 -0.94
CA PRO A 77 7.74 -14.85 -1.03
C PRO A 77 6.23 -15.00 -1.07
N CYS A 78 5.74 -15.84 -1.97
CA CYS A 78 4.32 -16.09 -2.16
C CYS A 78 4.10 -17.59 -2.35
N GLU A 79 3.33 -18.22 -1.46
CA GLU A 79 3.00 -19.65 -1.54
C GLU A 79 1.93 -19.92 -2.59
N TRP A 80 1.01 -18.94 -2.77
CA TRP A 80 -0.10 -19.05 -3.70
C TRP A 80 -0.52 -17.71 -4.25
N ARG A 81 -0.78 -17.60 -5.55
CA ARG A 81 -1.38 -16.45 -6.21
C ARG A 81 -2.28 -16.87 -7.35
N GLU A 82 -3.50 -16.39 -7.37
CA GLU A 82 -4.42 -16.67 -8.49
C GLU A 82 -5.50 -15.61 -8.65
N TYR A 83 -6.00 -15.49 -9.89
CA TYR A 83 -7.20 -14.71 -10.21
C TYR A 83 -8.43 -15.61 -10.13
N ARG A 84 -9.29 -15.33 -9.17
CA ARG A 84 -10.50 -16.12 -8.95
C ARG A 84 -11.55 -15.30 -8.20
N LYS A 85 -12.85 -15.48 -8.55
CA LYS A 85 -13.98 -14.82 -7.88
C LYS A 85 -14.49 -15.56 -6.64
N THR A 86 -14.04 -16.79 -6.42
CA THR A 86 -14.41 -17.61 -5.27
C THR A 86 -13.15 -18.14 -4.61
N PHE A 87 -13.05 -18.01 -3.31
CA PHE A 87 -11.87 -18.49 -2.58
C PHE A 87 -11.78 -20.03 -2.62
N ASN A 88 -10.58 -20.55 -2.85
CA ASN A 88 -10.33 -21.98 -2.87
C ASN A 88 -9.98 -22.48 -1.46
N GLU A 89 -10.94 -23.11 -0.78
CA GLU A 89 -10.76 -23.64 0.58
C GLU A 89 -9.72 -24.78 0.68
N GLU A 90 -9.41 -25.49 -0.42
CA GLU A 90 -8.38 -26.53 -0.42
C GLU A 90 -6.99 -25.99 -0.06
N ILE A 91 -6.77 -24.68 -0.28
CA ILE A 91 -5.55 -24.01 0.15
C ILE A 91 -5.42 -24.08 1.69
N LEU A 92 -6.49 -23.82 2.43
CA LEU A 92 -6.48 -23.89 3.90
C LEU A 92 -6.17 -25.31 4.38
N ASN A 93 -6.78 -26.33 3.75
CA ASN A 93 -6.47 -27.74 4.03
C ASN A 93 -5.00 -28.08 3.75
N THR A 94 -4.41 -27.45 2.75
CA THR A 94 -2.98 -27.61 2.42
C THR A 94 -2.09 -26.92 3.44
N LEU A 95 -2.45 -25.70 3.85
CA LEU A 95 -1.72 -24.95 4.87
C LEU A 95 -1.80 -25.61 6.25
N ASP A 96 -2.92 -26.27 6.60
CA ASP A 96 -3.08 -26.98 7.87
C ASP A 96 -2.11 -28.17 8.05
N LYS A 97 -1.54 -28.66 6.96
CA LYS A 97 -0.49 -29.68 7.00
C LYS A 97 0.91 -29.12 7.28
N ARG A 98 1.05 -27.78 7.31
CA ARG A 98 2.31 -27.09 7.62
C ARG A 98 2.52 -27.04 9.15
N PRO A 99 3.76 -26.78 9.61
CA PRO A 99 4.05 -26.57 11.02
C PRO A 99 3.16 -25.49 11.64
N LYS A 100 2.70 -25.70 12.86
CA LYS A 100 1.76 -24.78 13.55
C LYS A 100 2.37 -23.43 13.95
N GLU A 101 3.69 -23.36 14.01
CA GLU A 101 4.46 -22.15 14.22
C GLU A 101 4.58 -21.28 12.97
N TRP A 102 4.18 -21.76 11.81
CA TRP A 102 4.14 -20.99 10.58
C TRP A 102 2.89 -20.13 10.54
N HIS A 103 3.06 -18.91 10.11
CA HIS A 103 1.96 -17.95 9.96
C HIS A 103 1.90 -17.48 8.52
N TYR A 104 0.69 -17.19 8.07
CA TYR A 104 0.41 -16.70 6.72
C TYR A 104 -0.50 -15.48 6.78
N ILE A 105 -0.49 -14.72 5.71
CA ILE A 105 -1.49 -13.70 5.46
C ILE A 105 -2.12 -13.95 4.08
N ILE A 106 -3.44 -14.02 4.05
CA ILE A 106 -4.23 -14.19 2.84
C ILE A 106 -4.79 -12.83 2.50
N LYS A 107 -4.49 -12.31 1.30
CA LYS A 107 -4.87 -10.94 0.88
C LYS A 107 -5.67 -10.99 -0.40
N CYS A 108 -6.81 -10.29 -0.47
CA CYS A 108 -7.41 -9.96 -1.77
C CYS A 108 -6.52 -8.98 -2.53
N ASN A 109 -6.43 -9.16 -3.85
CA ASN A 109 -5.51 -8.38 -4.68
C ASN A 109 -6.01 -6.98 -5.05
N HIS A 110 -7.31 -6.75 -5.02
CA HIS A 110 -7.99 -5.59 -5.59
C HIS A 110 -8.64 -4.66 -4.54
N GLY A 111 -7.98 -4.49 -3.41
CA GLY A 111 -8.43 -3.62 -2.33
C GLY A 111 -7.35 -3.40 -1.27
N SER A 112 -7.61 -2.46 -0.36
CA SER A 112 -6.78 -2.17 0.80
C SER A 112 -7.40 -2.75 2.06
N GLY A 113 -6.57 -3.23 3.00
CA GLY A 113 -7.02 -3.78 4.28
C GLY A 113 -7.76 -5.13 4.21
N TRP A 114 -8.00 -5.70 3.04
CA TRP A 114 -8.67 -6.97 2.85
C TRP A 114 -7.71 -8.14 3.05
N ASN A 115 -7.32 -8.33 4.31
CA ASN A 115 -6.31 -9.30 4.73
C ASN A 115 -6.85 -10.20 5.83
N MET A 116 -6.56 -11.49 5.74
CA MET A 116 -6.88 -12.48 6.77
C MET A 116 -5.58 -13.13 7.27
N PRO A 117 -5.21 -12.95 8.55
CA PRO A 117 -4.13 -13.74 9.15
C PRO A 117 -4.57 -15.20 9.24
N TYR A 118 -3.62 -16.10 9.02
CA TYR A 118 -3.84 -17.54 9.07
C TYR A 118 -2.73 -18.24 9.86
N THR A 119 -3.14 -19.09 10.79
CA THR A 119 -2.25 -19.98 11.54
C THR A 119 -2.78 -21.41 11.39
N PRO A 120 -1.97 -22.38 10.88
CA PRO A 120 -2.37 -23.76 10.68
C PRO A 120 -3.02 -24.37 11.92
N GLY A 121 -4.21 -24.96 11.77
CA GLY A 121 -4.96 -25.63 12.82
C GLY A 121 -5.59 -24.73 13.90
N PHE A 122 -5.44 -23.38 13.80
CA PHE A 122 -6.03 -22.44 14.75
C PHE A 122 -7.01 -21.46 14.09
N SER A 123 -6.83 -21.13 12.81
CA SER A 123 -7.69 -20.19 12.12
C SER A 123 -8.99 -20.84 11.64
N SER A 124 -10.09 -20.11 11.73
CA SER A 124 -11.40 -20.58 11.27
C SER A 124 -11.48 -20.53 9.74
N HIS A 125 -11.52 -21.69 9.09
CA HIS A 125 -11.73 -21.80 7.64
C HIS A 125 -12.99 -21.08 7.18
N LYS A 126 -14.10 -21.28 7.90
CA LYS A 126 -15.38 -20.63 7.59
C LYS A 126 -15.25 -19.11 7.60
N GLN A 127 -14.64 -18.53 8.63
CA GLN A 127 -14.48 -17.07 8.73
C GLN A 127 -13.62 -16.51 7.58
N ILE A 128 -12.54 -17.21 7.24
CA ILE A 128 -11.66 -16.81 6.12
C ILE A 128 -12.41 -16.88 4.81
N THR A 129 -13.05 -18.01 4.52
CA THR A 129 -13.80 -18.24 3.29
C THR A 129 -14.93 -17.22 3.11
N ASP A 130 -15.72 -16.96 4.15
CA ASP A 130 -16.82 -16.00 4.12
C ASP A 130 -16.31 -14.57 3.82
N ASN A 131 -15.23 -14.13 4.50
CA ASN A 131 -14.66 -12.81 4.27
C ASN A 131 -14.03 -12.70 2.87
N MET A 132 -13.23 -13.69 2.47
CA MET A 132 -12.58 -13.70 1.16
C MET A 132 -13.62 -13.68 0.05
N ASN A 133 -14.66 -14.52 0.11
CA ASN A 133 -15.73 -14.54 -0.90
C ASN A 133 -16.52 -13.23 -0.96
N ARG A 134 -16.78 -12.59 0.18
CA ARG A 134 -17.40 -11.27 0.23
C ARG A 134 -16.52 -10.23 -0.48
N TRP A 135 -15.23 -10.17 -0.17
CA TRP A 135 -14.29 -9.20 -0.78
C TRP A 135 -14.07 -9.45 -2.26
N LEU A 136 -13.91 -10.71 -2.67
CA LEU A 136 -13.73 -11.10 -4.09
C LEU A 136 -14.91 -10.70 -4.99
N ASN A 137 -16.09 -10.48 -4.39
CA ASN A 137 -17.29 -10.05 -5.10
C ASN A 137 -17.65 -8.56 -4.87
N THR A 138 -16.76 -7.80 -4.22
CA THR A 138 -16.95 -6.37 -3.96
C THR A 138 -15.95 -5.56 -4.81
N ASN A 139 -16.41 -4.49 -5.44
CA ASN A 139 -15.49 -3.58 -6.14
C ASN A 139 -15.01 -2.47 -5.18
N TYR A 140 -13.76 -2.56 -4.75
CA TYR A 140 -13.16 -1.64 -3.79
C TYR A 140 -13.11 -0.19 -4.28
N ALA A 141 -13.02 0.04 -5.59
CA ALA A 141 -12.94 1.38 -6.17
C ALA A 141 -14.08 2.32 -5.74
N TYR A 142 -15.21 1.77 -5.31
CA TYR A 142 -16.38 2.54 -4.88
C TYR A 142 -16.52 2.66 -3.36
N ILE A 143 -15.47 2.31 -2.63
CA ILE A 143 -15.36 2.45 -1.18
C ILE A 143 -14.35 3.58 -0.89
N SER A 144 -14.40 4.15 0.32
CA SER A 144 -13.40 5.10 0.84
C SER A 144 -13.08 6.25 -0.13
N GLY A 145 -14.11 6.98 -0.57
CA GLY A 145 -13.96 8.19 -1.39
C GLY A 145 -13.43 7.93 -2.81
N LEU A 146 -13.74 6.78 -3.41
CA LEU A 146 -13.46 6.41 -4.80
C LEU A 146 -11.97 6.30 -5.15
N GLU A 147 -11.40 5.13 -4.93
CA GLU A 147 -10.02 4.81 -5.34
C GLU A 147 -10.01 4.08 -6.70
N MET A 148 -9.95 4.85 -7.79
CA MET A 148 -10.22 4.36 -9.14
C MET A 148 -9.18 3.36 -9.68
N GLN A 149 -7.97 3.31 -9.11
CA GLN A 149 -6.97 2.30 -9.48
C GLN A 149 -7.42 0.86 -9.21
N TYR A 150 -8.37 0.63 -8.30
CA TYR A 150 -8.89 -0.71 -8.03
C TYR A 150 -10.02 -1.15 -8.98
N LYS A 151 -10.57 -0.25 -9.80
CA LYS A 151 -11.78 -0.47 -10.60
C LYS A 151 -11.67 -1.64 -11.58
N TRP A 152 -10.51 -1.81 -12.20
CA TRP A 152 -10.31 -2.78 -13.30
C TRP A 152 -9.47 -3.98 -12.90
N ILE A 153 -9.05 -4.08 -11.64
CA ILE A 153 -8.30 -5.23 -11.17
C ILE A 153 -9.21 -6.45 -11.15
N LYS A 154 -8.81 -7.51 -11.87
CA LYS A 154 -9.51 -8.79 -11.85
C LYS A 154 -9.42 -9.39 -10.45
N PRO A 155 -10.55 -9.77 -9.82
CA PRO A 155 -10.52 -10.36 -8.48
C PRO A 155 -9.60 -11.58 -8.39
N GLY A 156 -8.86 -11.64 -7.31
CA GLY A 156 -7.92 -12.70 -7.00
C GLY A 156 -7.37 -12.54 -5.59
N TYR A 157 -6.44 -13.39 -5.23
CA TYR A 157 -5.79 -13.34 -3.91
C TYR A 157 -4.37 -13.91 -3.95
N VAL A 158 -3.62 -13.54 -2.92
CA VAL A 158 -2.29 -14.08 -2.64
C VAL A 158 -2.24 -14.67 -1.23
N VAL A 159 -1.40 -15.68 -1.04
CA VAL A 159 -1.06 -16.27 0.25
C VAL A 159 0.44 -16.08 0.46
N GLN A 160 0.81 -15.31 1.46
CA GLN A 160 2.20 -14.96 1.74
C GLN A 160 2.59 -15.46 3.14
N PRO A 161 3.78 -16.05 3.32
CA PRO A 161 4.29 -16.37 4.64
C PRO A 161 4.55 -15.08 5.44
N VAL A 162 4.25 -15.12 6.75
CA VAL A 162 4.55 -14.04 7.68
C VAL A 162 5.78 -14.44 8.49
N TYR A 163 6.81 -13.64 8.42
CA TYR A 163 8.01 -13.85 9.21
C TYR A 163 7.76 -13.44 10.67
N VAL A 164 8.25 -14.25 11.61
CA VAL A 164 8.04 -14.05 13.07
C VAL A 164 8.57 -12.71 13.56
N GLN A 165 9.65 -12.21 12.97
CA GLN A 165 10.09 -10.84 13.17
C GLN A 165 9.41 -9.94 12.13
N GLN A 166 8.49 -9.11 12.58
CA GLN A 166 7.92 -8.08 11.73
C GLN A 166 9.02 -7.12 11.30
N PRO A 167 9.28 -6.99 10.00
CA PRO A 167 10.28 -6.06 9.50
C PRO A 167 9.87 -4.62 9.82
N LEU A 168 10.84 -3.71 9.83
CA LEU A 168 10.54 -2.29 9.75
C LEU A 168 9.98 -1.99 8.36
N ASP A 169 8.89 -1.25 8.32
CA ASP A 169 8.29 -0.79 7.07
C ASP A 169 8.96 0.52 6.65
N TRP A 170 9.46 0.57 5.42
CA TRP A 170 10.03 1.74 4.78
C TRP A 170 9.03 2.29 3.77
N SER A 171 8.42 3.42 4.07
CA SER A 171 7.42 4.08 3.22
C SER A 171 8.06 5.27 2.50
N PHE A 172 8.32 5.14 1.21
CA PHE A 172 8.87 6.19 0.36
C PHE A 172 7.73 6.99 -0.28
N TRP A 173 7.61 8.24 0.11
CA TRP A 173 6.65 9.20 -0.44
C TRP A 173 7.28 9.88 -1.63
N CYS A 174 6.74 9.59 -2.83
CA CYS A 174 7.37 10.01 -4.07
C CYS A 174 6.39 10.82 -4.93
N GLU A 175 6.91 11.89 -5.54
CA GLU A 175 6.16 12.75 -6.45
C GLU A 175 6.96 13.01 -7.71
N ASN A 176 6.33 12.85 -8.88
CA ASN A 176 6.96 13.01 -10.20
C ASN A 176 8.27 12.19 -10.36
N GLY A 177 8.32 11.00 -9.78
CA GLY A 177 9.47 10.12 -9.81
C GLY A 177 10.57 10.42 -8.79
N GLU A 178 10.42 11.46 -7.96
CA GLU A 178 11.40 11.88 -6.95
C GLU A 178 10.94 11.52 -5.55
N ILE A 179 11.89 11.19 -4.67
CA ILE A 179 11.63 10.87 -3.25
C ILE A 179 11.52 12.16 -2.45
N GLU A 180 10.33 12.47 -1.95
CA GLU A 180 10.04 13.65 -1.14
C GLU A 180 10.22 13.43 0.37
N GLY A 181 10.00 12.20 0.82
CA GLY A 181 10.15 11.83 2.22
C GLY A 181 10.10 10.33 2.43
N ILE A 182 10.70 9.86 3.52
CA ILE A 182 10.81 8.44 3.83
C ILE A 182 10.42 8.23 5.28
N GLY A 183 9.33 7.51 5.50
CA GLY A 183 8.88 7.09 6.81
C GLY A 183 9.43 5.71 7.16
N LEU A 184 10.01 5.58 8.34
CA LEU A 184 10.36 4.28 8.92
C LEU A 184 9.39 3.98 10.04
N THR A 185 8.59 2.89 9.88
CA THR A 185 7.56 2.54 10.84
C THR A 185 7.81 1.19 11.49
N ARG A 186 7.32 1.06 12.71
CA ARG A 186 7.21 -0.20 13.44
C ARG A 186 5.75 -0.48 13.74
N LYS A 187 5.27 -1.67 13.41
CA LYS A 187 3.95 -2.14 13.85
C LYS A 187 4.04 -2.55 15.33
N SER A 188 3.29 -1.88 16.20
CA SER A 188 3.09 -2.34 17.57
C SER A 188 1.87 -3.28 17.62
N GLY A 189 1.88 -4.29 18.50
CA GLY A 189 0.95 -5.43 18.55
C GLY A 189 -0.56 -5.13 18.68
N LYS A 190 -1.00 -3.88 18.45
CA LYS A 190 -2.40 -3.44 18.42
C LYS A 190 -2.79 -2.74 17.10
N ASN A 191 -2.14 -3.07 15.99
CA ASN A 191 -2.37 -2.47 14.66
C ASN A 191 -2.04 -0.97 14.55
N TYR A 192 -1.28 -0.39 15.48
CA TYR A 192 -0.81 0.98 15.36
C TYR A 192 0.55 1.01 14.68
N GLU A 193 0.63 1.69 13.55
CA GLU A 193 1.90 2.04 12.91
C GLU A 193 2.47 3.25 13.66
N GLN A 194 3.65 3.08 14.24
CA GLN A 194 4.40 4.17 14.84
C GLN A 194 5.57 4.53 13.95
N TYR A 195 5.59 5.74 13.44
CA TYR A 195 6.77 6.27 12.77
C TYR A 195 7.89 6.46 13.80
N ILE A 196 9.01 5.77 13.60
CA ILE A 196 10.21 5.90 14.44
C ILE A 196 11.23 6.84 13.83
N ALA A 197 11.15 7.12 12.53
CA ALA A 197 11.92 8.14 11.84
C ALA A 197 11.15 8.66 10.63
N PHE A 198 11.36 9.93 10.26
CA PHE A 198 10.92 10.50 8.99
C PHE A 198 12.04 11.37 8.42
N VAL A 199 12.60 10.93 7.29
CA VAL A 199 13.83 11.47 6.76
C VAL A 199 13.71 11.86 5.28
N ASP A 200 14.67 12.67 4.81
CA ASP A 200 14.89 12.93 3.40
C ASP A 200 15.65 11.77 2.72
N ARG A 201 15.95 11.94 1.44
CA ARG A 201 16.66 10.96 0.63
C ARG A 201 18.07 10.65 1.15
N GLU A 202 18.70 11.60 1.81
CA GLU A 202 20.05 11.48 2.41
C GLU A 202 20.01 10.89 3.82
N GLY A 203 18.81 10.60 4.34
CA GLY A 203 18.61 10.06 5.69
C GLY A 203 18.75 11.11 6.81
N ASN A 204 18.60 12.39 6.48
CA ASN A 204 18.48 13.47 7.44
C ASN A 204 17.01 13.72 7.81
N LYS A 205 16.76 14.36 8.95
CA LYS A 205 15.40 14.68 9.38
C LYS A 205 14.68 15.53 8.32
N ASN A 206 13.51 15.05 7.85
CA ASN A 206 12.74 15.76 6.81
C ASN A 206 12.08 17.02 7.38
N LYS A 207 11.84 18.01 6.51
CA LYS A 207 11.13 19.25 6.84
C LYS A 207 9.68 19.07 7.23
N TRP A 208 9.03 17.98 6.79
CA TRP A 208 7.66 17.60 7.11
C TRP A 208 7.58 16.12 7.45
N PHE A 209 6.49 15.71 8.08
CA PHE A 209 6.21 14.31 8.37
C PHE A 209 4.71 14.01 8.44
N ILE A 210 4.35 12.76 8.36
CA ILE A 210 2.99 12.27 8.50
C ILE A 210 2.79 11.73 9.92
N GLY A 211 1.70 12.17 10.58
CA GLY A 211 1.35 11.78 11.94
C GLY A 211 1.78 12.79 13.01
N ALA A 212 1.47 12.49 14.26
CA ALA A 212 1.49 13.47 15.37
C ALA A 212 2.74 13.44 16.26
N ASP A 213 3.71 12.54 16.07
CA ASP A 213 4.85 12.40 16.97
C ASP A 213 6.04 13.26 16.51
N PRO A 214 6.40 14.32 17.27
CA PRO A 214 7.54 15.18 16.95
C PRO A 214 8.90 14.59 17.37
N ASP A 215 8.93 13.67 18.33
CA ASP A 215 10.15 13.09 18.90
C ASP A 215 10.52 11.80 18.16
N ARG A 216 11.21 11.96 17.03
CA ARG A 216 11.64 10.85 16.20
C ARG A 216 13.12 10.67 16.24
N ASP A 217 13.53 9.40 16.22
CA ASP A 217 14.91 9.01 16.15
C ASP A 217 15.52 9.38 14.78
N ASN A 218 16.81 9.72 14.81
CA ASN A 218 17.61 9.73 13.58
C ASN A 218 17.89 8.29 13.14
N LEU A 219 18.07 8.07 11.85
CA LEU A 219 18.52 6.77 11.37
C LEU A 219 19.90 6.43 11.93
N ASN A 220 20.04 5.23 12.47
CA ASN A 220 21.34 4.70 12.83
C ASN A 220 22.13 4.26 11.58
N ALA A 221 23.41 3.93 11.74
CA ALA A 221 24.30 3.58 10.62
C ALA A 221 23.77 2.39 9.78
N LYS A 222 23.19 1.36 10.42
CA LYS A 222 22.62 0.20 9.71
C LYS A 222 21.35 0.58 8.93
N GLN A 223 20.51 1.43 9.48
CA GLN A 223 19.33 1.94 8.79
C GLN A 223 19.70 2.79 7.58
N LYS A 224 20.73 3.65 7.69
CA LYS A 224 21.24 4.42 6.54
C LYS A 224 21.82 3.52 5.44
N GLU A 225 22.51 2.45 5.79
CA GLU A 225 22.99 1.46 4.82
C GLU A 225 21.81 0.80 4.08
N ILE A 226 20.77 0.37 4.81
CA ILE A 226 19.57 -0.23 4.23
C ILE A 226 18.86 0.77 3.31
N LEU A 227 18.70 2.02 3.75
CA LEU A 227 18.12 3.10 2.95
C LEU A 227 18.85 3.26 1.60
N ASN A 228 20.16 3.37 1.63
CA ASN A 228 20.97 3.53 0.42
C ASN A 228 20.83 2.35 -0.56
N ARG A 229 20.58 1.15 -0.06
CA ARG A 229 20.33 -0.05 -0.88
C ARG A 229 18.92 -0.08 -1.46
N MET A 230 17.93 0.55 -0.82
CA MET A 230 16.54 0.62 -1.27
C MET A 230 16.33 1.68 -2.36
N ILE A 231 17.00 2.82 -2.24
CA ILE A 231 16.82 3.98 -3.14
C ILE A 231 16.85 3.60 -4.63
N PRO A 232 17.82 2.85 -5.17
CA PRO A 232 17.84 2.51 -6.59
C PRO A 232 16.63 1.71 -7.07
N TYR A 233 16.08 0.83 -6.23
CA TYR A 233 14.85 0.10 -6.52
C TYR A 233 13.66 1.04 -6.56
N VAL A 234 13.54 1.90 -5.55
CA VAL A 234 12.44 2.85 -5.44
C VAL A 234 12.43 3.80 -6.63
N GLU A 235 13.55 4.43 -6.99
CA GLU A 235 13.67 5.33 -8.14
C GLU A 235 13.22 4.67 -9.45
N LYS A 236 13.55 3.39 -9.65
CA LYS A 236 13.10 2.63 -10.82
C LYS A 236 11.59 2.37 -10.79
N LEU A 237 11.04 2.03 -9.62
CA LEU A 237 9.63 1.72 -9.43
C LEU A 237 8.72 2.93 -9.59
N VAL A 238 9.12 4.09 -9.05
CA VAL A 238 8.24 5.26 -8.94
C VAL A 238 8.27 6.20 -10.13
N LYS A 239 9.26 6.03 -11.01
CA LYS A 239 9.53 6.91 -12.15
C LYS A 239 8.30 7.27 -13.01
N PRO A 240 7.33 6.38 -13.31
CA PRO A 240 6.21 6.71 -14.18
C PRO A 240 5.04 7.40 -13.46
N PHE A 241 5.13 7.67 -12.15
CA PHE A 241 3.99 8.11 -11.37
C PHE A 241 4.08 9.58 -10.94
N LYS A 242 2.94 10.29 -11.06
CA LYS A 242 2.80 11.65 -10.55
C LYS A 242 2.89 11.69 -9.03
N PHE A 243 2.26 10.73 -8.36
CA PHE A 243 2.39 10.48 -6.93
C PHE A 243 2.26 8.99 -6.64
N VAL A 244 3.08 8.50 -5.70
CA VAL A 244 2.98 7.14 -5.17
C VAL A 244 3.74 7.02 -3.85
N ARG A 245 3.19 6.27 -2.88
CA ARG A 245 3.96 5.75 -1.76
C ARG A 245 4.44 4.35 -2.12
N CYS A 246 5.75 4.15 -2.10
CA CYS A 246 6.38 2.85 -2.31
C CYS A 246 6.79 2.26 -0.96
N ASP A 247 6.20 1.13 -0.58
CA ASP A 247 6.52 0.46 0.66
C ASP A 247 7.51 -0.67 0.42
N MET A 248 8.60 -0.66 1.20
CA MET A 248 9.70 -1.61 1.09
C MET A 248 10.00 -2.24 2.46
N TYR A 249 10.55 -3.45 2.44
CA TYR A 249 10.96 -4.18 3.65
C TYR A 249 12.42 -4.61 3.57
N CYS A 250 13.08 -4.68 4.74
CA CYS A 250 14.36 -5.38 4.86
C CYS A 250 14.21 -6.51 5.88
N MET A 251 14.35 -7.75 5.41
CA MET A 251 14.24 -8.96 6.24
C MET A 251 15.47 -9.83 6.00
N ASN A 252 16.16 -10.23 7.07
CA ASN A 252 17.38 -11.04 6.98
C ASN A 252 18.39 -10.46 5.98
N ASP A 253 18.58 -9.15 6.04
CA ASP A 253 19.46 -8.36 5.17
C ASP A 253 19.10 -8.40 3.66
N LYS A 254 17.94 -8.91 3.29
CA LYS A 254 17.39 -8.88 1.93
C LYS A 254 16.29 -7.84 1.83
N ILE A 255 16.29 -7.08 0.72
CA ILE A 255 15.28 -6.07 0.41
C ILE A 255 14.12 -6.72 -0.32
N TYR A 256 12.91 -6.30 0.03
CA TYR A 256 11.67 -6.75 -0.59
C TYR A 256 10.76 -5.58 -0.92
N PHE A 257 10.09 -5.68 -2.05
CA PHE A 257 8.99 -4.81 -2.43
C PHE A 257 7.73 -5.16 -1.61
N GLY A 258 7.11 -4.16 -1.02
CA GLY A 258 5.83 -4.29 -0.32
C GLY A 258 4.63 -4.03 -1.22
N GLU A 259 4.38 -2.76 -1.49
CA GLU A 259 3.29 -2.31 -2.38
C GLU A 259 3.52 -0.89 -2.91
N LEU A 260 2.82 -0.54 -3.98
CA LEU A 260 2.63 0.85 -4.41
C LEU A 260 1.23 1.31 -4.02
N THR A 261 1.15 2.41 -3.26
CA THR A 261 -0.11 3.00 -2.78
C THR A 261 -0.29 4.39 -3.37
N PHE A 262 -1.36 4.60 -4.15
CA PHE A 262 -1.61 5.85 -4.88
C PHE A 262 -2.47 6.85 -4.12
N ALA A 263 -3.21 6.40 -3.11
CA ALA A 263 -3.98 7.24 -2.21
C ALA A 263 -3.83 6.73 -0.77
N PRO A 264 -2.66 6.93 -0.11
CA PRO A 264 -2.43 6.49 1.25
C PRO A 264 -3.53 6.98 2.19
N CYS A 265 -4.08 6.06 3.01
CA CYS A 265 -5.25 6.32 3.87
C CYS A 265 -6.42 6.99 3.13
N SER A 266 -6.61 6.70 1.83
CA SER A 266 -7.59 7.35 0.96
C SER A 266 -7.45 8.88 0.86
N GLY A 267 -6.27 9.42 1.13
CA GLY A 267 -5.97 10.85 1.19
C GLY A 267 -6.18 11.48 2.57
N VAL A 268 -6.70 10.74 3.54
CA VAL A 268 -6.91 11.23 4.93
C VAL A 268 -5.61 11.09 5.70
N LEU A 269 -4.81 12.14 5.70
CA LEU A 269 -3.48 12.17 6.30
C LEU A 269 -3.29 13.43 7.13
N GLU A 270 -2.62 13.28 8.26
CA GLU A 270 -2.20 14.39 9.10
C GLU A 270 -0.75 14.76 8.75
N LEU A 271 -0.56 15.99 8.27
CA LEU A 271 0.75 16.55 7.91
C LEU A 271 1.23 17.49 9.01
N THR A 272 2.47 17.28 9.45
CA THR A 272 3.14 18.14 10.44
C THR A 272 4.49 18.61 9.89
N TYR A 273 4.93 19.80 10.31
CA TYR A 273 6.24 20.34 9.95
C TYR A 273 7.19 20.28 11.14
N ASN A 274 8.45 19.91 10.89
CA ASN A 274 9.52 20.03 11.88
C ASN A 274 9.75 21.52 12.22
N LYS A 275 9.85 21.82 13.52
CA LYS A 275 10.20 23.17 14.04
C LYS A 275 11.66 23.48 13.86
#